data_a0a76c7fa9feba46b4df5d358310d568
#
_entry.id   a0a76c7fa9feba46b4df5d358310d568
#
_cell.length_a   1.000
_cell.length_b   1.000
_cell.length_c   1.000
_cell.angle_alpha   90.00
_cell.angle_beta   90.00
_cell.angle_gamma   90.00
#
_symmetry.space_group_name_H-M   'P 1'
#
loop_
_entity.id
_entity.type
_entity.pdbx_description
1 polymer ?
#
loop_
_entity_poly.entity_id
_entity_poly.type
_entity_poly.pdbx_seq_one_letter_code
_entity_poly.pdbx_strand_id
1 'polypeptide(L)'
;MTIHLSDLSESARTLLREQTIELPSWAFGNSGTRFKVFPSPGTPRNAYEKIDDAAQVHRFTGITPRVSLHIPWDMVEDFRDLAAHARSQGITLGTINSNVFQDDDYKFGSLTNSDEAIRRKAIDAHLRCIDVMNATGSDTLKIWLGDGTNYPGQDSIAARQERLADSLSVIYENLAPHQRLLLEYKFFEPAFYHTDVPDWGTALAHVT
;
A
#
# COMPACT_ATOMS: atom_id res chain seq x y z
N MET A 1 13.20 30.54 7.29
CA MET A 1 12.26 31.43 6.57
C MET A 1 10.86 30.85 6.79
N THR A 2 10.00 31.56 7.49
CA THR A 2 8.63 31.11 7.75
C THR A 2 7.76 31.65 6.60
N ILE A 3 7.13 30.76 5.85
CA ILE A 3 6.17 31.13 4.80
C ILE A 3 4.80 31.25 5.48
N HIS A 4 4.15 32.41 5.35
CA HIS A 4 2.80 32.62 5.84
C HIS A 4 1.79 32.29 4.72
N LEU A 5 0.60 31.80 5.08
CA LEU A 5 -0.47 31.52 4.11
C LEU A 5 -0.85 32.74 3.27
N SER A 6 -0.69 33.96 3.84
CA SER A 6 -0.87 35.23 3.13
C SER A 6 0.09 35.46 1.96
N ASP A 7 1.27 34.81 2.02
CA ASP A 7 2.34 34.98 1.02
C ASP A 7 2.15 34.09 -0.23
N LEU A 8 1.17 33.18 -0.17
CA LEU A 8 0.83 32.28 -1.27
C LEU A 8 -0.12 32.94 -2.27
N SER A 9 0.03 32.58 -3.54
CA SER A 9 -0.94 32.96 -4.57
C SER A 9 -2.32 32.37 -4.26
N GLU A 10 -3.39 32.97 -4.82
CA GLU A 10 -4.76 32.45 -4.62
C GLU A 10 -4.88 31.01 -5.17
N SER A 11 -4.25 30.69 -6.30
CA SER A 11 -4.22 29.34 -6.85
C SER A 11 -3.55 28.34 -5.91
N ALA A 12 -2.43 28.70 -5.28
CA ALA A 12 -1.76 27.85 -4.31
C ALA A 12 -2.62 27.65 -3.03
N ARG A 13 -3.30 28.69 -2.56
CA ARG A 13 -4.25 28.58 -1.45
C ARG A 13 -5.43 27.68 -1.77
N THR A 14 -5.97 27.76 -2.98
CA THR A 14 -7.05 26.88 -3.45
C THR A 14 -6.60 25.43 -3.48
N LEU A 15 -5.45 25.14 -4.09
CA LEU A 15 -4.89 23.79 -4.13
C LEU A 15 -4.66 23.21 -2.72
N LEU A 16 -4.20 24.04 -1.77
CA LEU A 16 -4.01 23.58 -0.39
C LEU A 16 -5.35 23.29 0.31
N ARG A 17 -6.40 24.05 0.05
CA ARG A 17 -7.75 23.80 0.61
C ARG A 17 -8.40 22.55 0.02
N GLU A 18 -8.08 22.21 -1.20
CA GLU A 18 -8.60 21.04 -1.91
C GLU A 18 -7.84 19.76 -1.58
N GLN A 19 -6.72 19.83 -0.83
CA GLN A 19 -5.99 18.66 -0.40
C GLN A 19 -6.85 17.75 0.48
N THR A 20 -6.79 16.46 0.18
CA THR A 20 -7.43 15.42 1.00
C THR A 20 -6.40 14.42 1.47
N ILE A 21 -6.67 13.77 2.60
CA ILE A 21 -5.82 12.76 3.20
C ILE A 21 -6.53 11.41 3.10
N GLU A 22 -5.83 10.39 2.63
CA GLU A 22 -6.31 9.03 2.67
C GLU A 22 -5.82 8.36 3.96
N LEU A 23 -6.75 7.79 4.73
CA LEU A 23 -6.44 7.13 6.00
C LEU A 23 -6.08 5.67 5.75
N PRO A 24 -4.99 5.15 6.34
CA PRO A 24 -4.69 3.72 6.28
C PRO A 24 -5.57 2.94 7.25
N SER A 25 -6.27 1.90 6.78
CA SER A 25 -7.13 1.05 7.61
C SER A 25 -6.40 0.47 8.82
N TRP A 26 -5.13 0.14 8.64
CA TRP A 26 -4.29 -0.43 9.69
C TRP A 26 -3.91 0.56 10.80
N ALA A 27 -4.11 1.86 10.61
CA ALA A 27 -3.97 2.84 11.69
C ALA A 27 -5.06 2.67 12.78
N PHE A 28 -6.18 2.05 12.43
CA PHE A 28 -7.27 1.73 13.36
C PHE A 28 -7.14 0.37 14.01
N GLY A 29 -6.12 -0.41 13.65
CA GLY A 29 -5.84 -1.71 14.25
C GLY A 29 -5.16 -1.61 15.62
N ASN A 30 -4.94 -2.77 16.23
CA ASN A 30 -4.10 -2.82 17.43
C ASN A 30 -2.70 -2.29 17.14
N SER A 31 -2.15 -1.55 18.08
CA SER A 31 -0.83 -0.96 17.99
C SER A 31 0.07 -1.44 19.14
N GLY A 32 1.33 -1.06 19.09
CA GLY A 32 2.28 -1.46 20.12
C GLY A 32 3.64 -0.81 19.95
N THR A 33 4.63 -1.51 20.43
CA THR A 33 6.03 -1.15 20.26
C THR A 33 6.67 -2.05 19.20
N ARG A 34 7.95 -1.81 18.89
CA ARG A 34 8.74 -2.73 18.04
C ARG A 34 8.86 -4.16 18.61
N PHE A 35 8.47 -4.38 19.86
CA PHE A 35 8.59 -5.67 20.53
C PHE A 35 7.29 -6.47 20.50
N LYS A 36 6.13 -5.80 20.52
CA LYS A 36 4.84 -6.46 20.61
C LYS A 36 3.71 -5.51 20.25
N VAL A 37 2.71 -6.05 19.56
CA VAL A 37 1.39 -5.44 19.39
C VAL A 37 0.52 -5.82 20.57
N PHE A 38 -0.16 -4.85 21.16
CA PHE A 38 -1.01 -5.06 22.34
C PHE A 38 -2.48 -4.90 21.94
N PRO A 39 -3.36 -5.86 22.31
CA PRO A 39 -4.78 -5.68 22.13
C PRO A 39 -5.29 -4.54 23.03
N SER A 40 -6.08 -3.65 22.47
CA SER A 40 -6.70 -2.54 23.20
C SER A 40 -8.22 -2.67 23.17
N PRO A 41 -8.93 -2.39 24.29
CA PRO A 41 -10.39 -2.34 24.29
C PRO A 41 -10.91 -1.33 23.26
N GLY A 42 -11.94 -1.68 22.51
CA GLY A 42 -12.56 -0.81 21.51
C GLY A 42 -11.84 -0.74 20.16
N THR A 43 -10.70 -1.44 19.99
CA THR A 43 -10.04 -1.52 18.68
C THR A 43 -10.93 -2.26 17.67
N PRO A 44 -11.09 -1.74 16.45
CA PRO A 44 -11.79 -2.41 15.36
C PRO A 44 -11.34 -3.84 15.13
N ARG A 45 -12.29 -4.75 14.96
CA ARG A 45 -12.07 -6.19 14.81
C ARG A 45 -12.06 -6.67 13.36
N ASN A 46 -12.57 -5.85 12.46
CA ASN A 46 -12.73 -6.16 11.04
C ASN A 46 -12.71 -4.88 10.19
N ALA A 47 -12.74 -5.03 8.87
CA ALA A 47 -12.68 -3.92 7.94
C ALA A 47 -13.86 -2.94 8.07
N TYR A 48 -15.06 -3.42 8.38
CA TYR A 48 -16.24 -2.56 8.55
C TYR A 48 -16.07 -1.61 9.74
N GLU A 49 -15.66 -2.14 10.89
CA GLU A 49 -15.42 -1.32 12.09
C GLU A 49 -14.28 -0.29 11.87
N LYS A 50 -13.24 -0.65 11.10
CA LYS A 50 -12.18 0.30 10.71
C LYS A 50 -12.72 1.43 9.83
N ILE A 51 -13.65 1.12 8.93
CA ILE A 51 -14.31 2.13 8.08
C ILE A 51 -15.18 3.06 8.93
N ASP A 52 -15.90 2.53 9.93
CA ASP A 52 -16.72 3.35 10.84
C ASP A 52 -15.85 4.34 11.62
N ASP A 53 -14.69 3.90 12.13
CA ASP A 53 -13.73 4.78 12.81
C ASP A 53 -13.13 5.83 11.86
N ALA A 54 -12.77 5.44 10.64
CA ALA A 54 -12.26 6.37 9.63
C ALA A 54 -13.33 7.42 9.25
N ALA A 55 -14.58 7.01 9.10
CA ALA A 55 -15.69 7.92 8.85
C ALA A 55 -15.88 8.90 10.01
N GLN A 56 -15.66 8.44 11.26
CA GLN A 56 -15.69 9.33 12.41
C GLN A 56 -14.58 10.39 12.33
N VAL A 57 -13.35 10.00 11.95
CA VAL A 57 -12.25 10.97 11.71
C VAL A 57 -12.63 11.96 10.61
N HIS A 58 -13.21 11.48 9.50
CA HIS A 58 -13.67 12.35 8.42
C HIS A 58 -14.72 13.36 8.90
N ARG A 59 -15.72 12.92 9.67
CA ARG A 59 -16.73 13.82 10.24
C ARG A 59 -16.15 14.94 11.09
N PHE A 60 -15.06 14.69 11.82
CA PHE A 60 -14.41 15.71 12.65
C PHE A 60 -13.45 16.62 11.86
N THR A 61 -12.79 16.10 10.83
CA THR A 61 -11.71 16.82 10.15
C THR A 61 -12.14 17.45 8.83
N GLY A 62 -13.12 16.84 8.14
CA GLY A 62 -13.58 17.25 6.80
C GLY A 62 -12.60 16.95 5.67
N ILE A 63 -11.38 16.43 5.96
CA ILE A 63 -10.29 16.30 4.97
C ILE A 63 -9.88 14.87 4.67
N THR A 64 -10.54 13.86 5.27
CA THR A 64 -10.15 12.44 5.14
C THR A 64 -11.25 11.59 4.48
N PRO A 65 -11.65 11.89 3.23
CA PRO A 65 -12.80 11.24 2.58
C PRO A 65 -12.51 9.83 2.07
N ARG A 66 -11.28 9.32 2.21
CA ARG A 66 -10.85 8.03 1.66
C ARG A 66 -10.14 7.17 2.70
N VAL A 67 -10.28 5.84 2.56
CA VAL A 67 -9.57 4.83 3.36
C VAL A 67 -8.87 3.85 2.44
N SER A 68 -7.58 3.63 2.67
CA SER A 68 -6.82 2.56 2.02
C SER A 68 -6.96 1.24 2.77
N LEU A 69 -7.08 0.15 2.01
CA LEU A 69 -7.14 -1.20 2.56
C LEU A 69 -5.79 -1.91 2.44
N HIS A 70 -5.55 -2.86 3.31
CA HIS A 70 -4.37 -3.72 3.28
C HIS A 70 -4.79 -5.20 3.18
N ILE A 71 -4.46 -5.85 2.09
CA ILE A 71 -4.86 -7.23 1.81
C ILE A 71 -3.68 -8.17 2.13
N PRO A 72 -3.88 -9.21 2.99
CA PRO A 72 -5.17 -9.77 3.42
C PRO A 72 -5.71 -9.26 4.78
N TRP A 73 -5.15 -8.24 5.41
CA TRP A 73 -5.59 -7.81 6.75
C TRP A 73 -7.04 -7.32 6.79
N ASP A 74 -7.54 -6.79 5.67
CA ASP A 74 -8.90 -6.27 5.53
C ASP A 74 -9.79 -7.16 4.66
N MET A 75 -9.50 -8.49 4.65
CA MET A 75 -10.33 -9.44 3.90
C MET A 75 -11.76 -9.48 4.42
N VAL A 76 -12.70 -9.47 3.48
CA VAL A 76 -14.14 -9.65 3.70
C VAL A 76 -14.70 -10.62 2.66
N GLU A 77 -15.92 -11.11 2.87
CA GLU A 77 -16.58 -12.01 1.92
C GLU A 77 -17.01 -11.27 0.64
N ASP A 78 -17.52 -10.04 0.77
CA ASP A 78 -17.90 -9.20 -0.38
C ASP A 78 -17.35 -7.77 -0.25
N PHE A 79 -16.42 -7.43 -1.13
CA PHE A 79 -15.83 -6.10 -1.20
C PHE A 79 -16.76 -5.03 -1.78
N ARG A 80 -17.81 -5.42 -2.54
CA ARG A 80 -18.83 -4.47 -3.01
C ARG A 80 -19.71 -4.01 -1.86
N ASP A 81 -20.04 -4.91 -0.94
CA ASP A 81 -20.76 -4.57 0.29
C ASP A 81 -19.92 -3.66 1.18
N LEU A 82 -18.61 -3.94 1.33
CA LEU A 82 -17.70 -3.09 2.07
C LEU A 82 -17.63 -1.68 1.46
N ALA A 83 -17.56 -1.58 0.13
CA ALA A 83 -17.55 -0.29 -0.56
C ALA A 83 -18.90 0.45 -0.43
N ALA A 84 -20.01 -0.27 -0.44
CA ALA A 84 -21.34 0.31 -0.19
C ALA A 84 -21.46 0.83 1.25
N HIS A 85 -20.93 0.08 2.22
CA HIS A 85 -20.86 0.49 3.61
C HIS A 85 -20.04 1.79 3.77
N ALA A 86 -18.84 1.86 3.18
CA ALA A 86 -18.02 3.07 3.22
C ALA A 86 -18.77 4.29 2.66
N ARG A 87 -19.43 4.15 1.51
CA ARG A 87 -20.24 5.23 0.91
C ARG A 87 -21.40 5.65 1.80
N SER A 88 -22.04 4.71 2.48
CA SER A 88 -23.14 5.03 3.43
C SER A 88 -22.65 5.86 4.62
N GLN A 89 -21.36 5.75 4.96
CA GLN A 89 -20.71 6.54 6.01
C GLN A 89 -20.13 7.88 5.50
N GLY A 90 -20.28 8.19 4.20
CA GLY A 90 -19.79 9.43 3.60
C GLY A 90 -18.32 9.42 3.20
N ILE A 91 -17.67 8.23 3.14
CA ILE A 91 -16.29 8.05 2.69
C ILE A 91 -16.21 7.02 1.57
N THR A 92 -15.06 6.89 0.94
CA THR A 92 -14.81 5.92 -0.13
C THR A 92 -13.58 5.07 0.17
N LEU A 93 -13.50 3.91 -0.50
CA LEU A 93 -12.28 3.10 -0.49
C LEU A 93 -11.30 3.66 -1.53
N GLY A 94 -10.06 3.78 -1.13
CA GLY A 94 -8.97 4.35 -1.91
C GLY A 94 -7.96 3.31 -2.36
N THR A 95 -6.71 3.50 -1.99
CA THR A 95 -5.60 2.63 -2.35
C THR A 95 -5.75 1.22 -1.77
N ILE A 96 -5.45 0.20 -2.59
CA ILE A 96 -5.30 -1.18 -2.13
C ILE A 96 -3.81 -1.49 -1.97
N ASN A 97 -3.44 -1.96 -0.79
CA ASN A 97 -2.06 -2.34 -0.45
C ASN A 97 -1.94 -3.86 -0.38
N SER A 98 -0.89 -4.40 -0.98
CA SER A 98 -0.57 -5.82 -0.92
C SER A 98 0.33 -6.17 0.26
N ASN A 99 0.24 -7.42 0.74
CA ASN A 99 1.16 -7.98 1.72
C ASN A 99 1.95 -9.13 1.09
N VAL A 100 3.19 -8.84 0.74
CA VAL A 100 4.12 -9.81 0.18
C VAL A 100 5.44 -9.85 0.98
N PHE A 101 5.33 -9.63 2.30
CA PHE A 101 6.48 -9.53 3.19
C PHE A 101 6.34 -10.31 4.52
N GLN A 102 5.16 -10.84 4.84
CA GLN A 102 4.93 -11.56 6.10
C GLN A 102 4.92 -13.09 5.96
N ASP A 103 4.69 -13.63 4.77
CA ASP A 103 4.70 -15.06 4.54
C ASP A 103 6.14 -15.60 4.57
N ASP A 104 6.35 -16.76 5.17
CA ASP A 104 7.67 -17.38 5.34
C ASP A 104 8.36 -17.67 3.99
N ASP A 105 7.60 -17.88 2.92
CA ASP A 105 8.15 -18.07 1.57
C ASP A 105 8.88 -16.81 1.08
N TYR A 106 8.51 -15.62 1.54
CA TYR A 106 9.11 -14.34 1.12
C TYR A 106 10.41 -13.98 1.83
N LYS A 107 10.95 -14.84 2.68
CA LYS A 107 12.19 -14.56 3.44
C LYS A 107 13.41 -14.19 2.60
N PHE A 108 13.44 -14.57 1.31
CA PHE A 108 14.50 -14.21 0.36
C PHE A 108 14.02 -13.28 -0.76
N GLY A 109 12.91 -12.62 -0.54
CA GLY A 109 12.23 -11.74 -1.48
C GLY A 109 10.90 -12.31 -1.96
N SER A 110 10.06 -11.45 -2.47
CA SER A 110 8.76 -11.76 -3.06
C SER A 110 8.82 -11.67 -4.59
N LEU A 111 8.65 -10.48 -5.16
CA LEU A 111 8.72 -10.23 -6.60
C LEU A 111 10.14 -10.36 -7.16
N THR A 112 11.16 -10.28 -6.31
CA THR A 112 12.57 -10.40 -6.68
C THR A 112 13.17 -11.80 -6.39
N ASN A 113 12.39 -12.72 -5.80
CA ASN A 113 12.86 -14.04 -5.39
C ASN A 113 13.48 -14.81 -6.56
N SER A 114 14.55 -15.57 -6.30
CA SER A 114 15.16 -16.45 -7.30
C SER A 114 14.27 -17.64 -7.68
N ASP A 115 13.40 -18.08 -6.77
CA ASP A 115 12.41 -19.13 -7.04
C ASP A 115 11.21 -18.54 -7.80
N GLU A 116 10.97 -19.05 -9.00
CA GLU A 116 9.87 -18.62 -9.87
C GLU A 116 8.49 -18.89 -9.25
N ALA A 117 8.32 -19.99 -8.53
CA ALA A 117 7.04 -20.31 -7.90
C ALA A 117 6.69 -19.30 -6.81
N ILE A 118 7.68 -18.81 -6.07
CA ILE A 118 7.49 -17.78 -5.04
C ILE A 118 7.18 -16.42 -5.70
N ARG A 119 7.89 -16.05 -6.77
CA ARG A 119 7.56 -14.84 -7.55
C ARG A 119 6.12 -14.91 -8.08
N ARG A 120 5.72 -16.07 -8.62
CA ARG A 120 4.35 -16.27 -9.11
C ARG A 120 3.32 -16.11 -8.00
N LYS A 121 3.55 -16.70 -6.84
CA LYS A 121 2.71 -16.52 -5.64
C LYS A 121 2.57 -15.03 -5.27
N ALA A 122 3.65 -14.27 -5.32
CA ALA A 122 3.63 -12.84 -5.05
C ALA A 122 2.86 -12.04 -6.12
N ILE A 123 3.06 -12.34 -7.40
CA ILE A 123 2.28 -11.76 -8.51
C ILE A 123 0.79 -12.04 -8.30
N ASP A 124 0.41 -13.28 -8.03
CA ASP A 124 -0.99 -13.68 -7.83
C ASP A 124 -1.61 -12.96 -6.61
N ALA A 125 -0.82 -12.61 -5.60
CA ALA A 125 -1.29 -11.78 -4.49
C ALA A 125 -1.65 -10.36 -4.96
N HIS A 126 -0.88 -9.77 -5.87
CA HIS A 126 -1.19 -8.46 -6.45
C HIS A 126 -2.37 -8.51 -7.42
N LEU A 127 -2.51 -9.58 -8.21
CA LEU A 127 -3.68 -9.77 -9.07
C LEU A 127 -4.97 -9.85 -8.24
N ARG A 128 -4.95 -10.54 -7.10
CA ARG A 128 -6.08 -10.50 -6.15
C ARG A 128 -6.37 -9.09 -5.62
N CYS A 129 -5.34 -8.26 -5.38
CA CYS A 129 -5.56 -6.86 -5.02
C CYS A 129 -6.24 -6.07 -6.15
N ILE A 130 -5.92 -6.36 -7.43
CA ILE A 130 -6.61 -5.77 -8.59
C ILE A 130 -8.07 -6.20 -8.62
N ASP A 131 -8.39 -7.46 -8.29
CA ASP A 131 -9.79 -7.91 -8.17
C ASP A 131 -10.54 -7.13 -7.08
N VAL A 132 -9.88 -6.87 -5.94
CA VAL A 132 -10.43 -6.01 -4.89
C VAL A 132 -10.66 -4.59 -5.40
N MET A 133 -9.70 -4.00 -6.13
CA MET A 133 -9.85 -2.69 -6.75
C MET A 133 -11.10 -2.64 -7.66
N ASN A 134 -11.27 -3.65 -8.50
CA ASN A 134 -12.42 -3.75 -9.41
C ASN A 134 -13.75 -3.87 -8.65
N ALA A 135 -13.76 -4.57 -7.53
CA ALA A 135 -14.96 -4.74 -6.69
C ALA A 135 -15.31 -3.47 -5.90
N THR A 136 -14.31 -2.71 -5.46
CA THR A 136 -14.48 -1.52 -4.61
C THR A 136 -14.62 -0.22 -5.39
N GLY A 137 -14.16 -0.17 -6.64
CA GLY A 137 -14.01 1.04 -7.44
C GLY A 137 -12.75 1.82 -7.08
N SER A 138 -11.78 1.19 -6.42
CA SER A 138 -10.46 1.76 -6.13
C SER A 138 -9.65 1.93 -7.40
N ASP A 139 -8.85 2.98 -7.48
CA ASP A 139 -8.07 3.35 -8.66
C ASP A 139 -6.56 3.16 -8.50
N THR A 140 -6.09 2.73 -7.35
CA THR A 140 -4.66 2.69 -7.04
C THR A 140 -4.27 1.39 -6.34
N LEU A 141 -3.30 0.68 -6.92
CA LEU A 141 -2.57 -0.42 -6.28
C LEU A 141 -1.25 0.13 -5.75
N LYS A 142 -0.98 -0.04 -4.45
CA LYS A 142 0.30 0.31 -3.86
C LYS A 142 1.10 -0.94 -3.53
N ILE A 143 2.32 -1.00 -4.05
CA ILE A 143 3.30 -2.06 -3.80
C ILE A 143 4.39 -1.51 -2.90
N TRP A 144 4.55 -2.13 -1.75
CA TRP A 144 5.65 -1.95 -0.85
C TRP A 144 6.34 -3.30 -0.65
N LEU A 145 7.65 -3.34 -0.89
CA LEU A 145 8.44 -4.58 -0.85
C LEU A 145 9.35 -4.59 0.38
N GLY A 146 9.38 -5.74 1.04
CA GLY A 146 10.42 -6.06 2.00
C GLY A 146 11.64 -6.76 1.39
N ASP A 147 11.77 -6.75 0.09
CA ASP A 147 12.75 -7.54 -0.67
C ASP A 147 14.17 -6.96 -0.58
N GLY A 148 15.16 -7.85 -0.49
CA GLY A 148 16.56 -7.47 -0.42
C GLY A 148 17.48 -8.65 -0.10
N THR A 149 18.75 -8.34 0.21
CA THR A 149 19.77 -9.35 0.60
C THR A 149 20.42 -8.97 1.94
N ASN A 150 20.80 -9.97 2.73
CA ASN A 150 21.36 -9.77 4.08
C ASN A 150 22.89 -9.71 4.09
N TYR A 151 23.55 -10.22 3.05
CA TYR A 151 25.01 -10.23 2.92
C TYR A 151 25.46 -10.22 1.46
N PRO A 152 26.70 -9.76 1.18
CA PRO A 152 27.26 -9.80 -0.17
C PRO A 152 27.30 -11.21 -0.74
N GLY A 153 26.88 -11.37 -2.01
CA GLY A 153 26.90 -12.65 -2.70
C GLY A 153 25.75 -13.60 -2.37
N GLN A 154 24.77 -13.17 -1.56
CA GLN A 154 23.55 -13.95 -1.33
C GLN A 154 22.77 -14.17 -2.63
N ASP A 155 22.67 -13.12 -3.46
CA ASP A 155 22.04 -13.16 -4.77
C ASP A 155 22.68 -12.10 -5.69
N SER A 156 22.43 -12.17 -6.98
CA SER A 156 22.81 -11.13 -7.94
C SER A 156 21.84 -9.95 -7.85
N ILE A 157 22.34 -8.78 -7.48
CA ILE A 157 21.54 -7.54 -7.42
C ILE A 157 20.94 -7.23 -8.80
N ALA A 158 21.72 -7.36 -9.88
CA ALA A 158 21.22 -7.12 -11.23
C ALA A 158 20.06 -8.06 -11.59
N ALA A 159 20.21 -9.37 -11.33
CA ALA A 159 19.16 -10.34 -11.59
C ALA A 159 17.90 -10.09 -10.73
N ARG A 160 18.05 -9.54 -9.51
CA ARG A 160 16.90 -9.15 -8.66
C ARG A 160 16.13 -7.98 -9.29
N GLN A 161 16.84 -6.98 -9.83
CA GLN A 161 16.21 -5.86 -10.53
C GLN A 161 15.49 -6.32 -11.82
N GLU A 162 16.07 -7.23 -12.58
CA GLU A 162 15.43 -7.83 -13.77
C GLU A 162 14.13 -8.56 -13.37
N ARG A 163 14.20 -9.44 -12.37
CA ARG A 163 13.01 -10.16 -11.86
C ARG A 163 11.92 -9.22 -11.34
N LEU A 164 12.32 -8.10 -10.71
CA LEU A 164 11.37 -7.08 -10.25
C LEU A 164 10.68 -6.43 -11.46
N ALA A 165 11.43 -6.01 -12.46
CA ALA A 165 10.88 -5.39 -13.66
C ALA A 165 9.89 -6.34 -14.37
N ASP A 166 10.27 -7.61 -14.58
CA ASP A 166 9.39 -8.61 -15.17
C ASP A 166 8.10 -8.81 -14.35
N SER A 167 8.22 -8.91 -13.03
CA SER A 167 7.08 -9.10 -12.14
C SER A 167 6.14 -7.88 -12.14
N LEU A 168 6.70 -6.67 -12.11
CA LEU A 168 5.93 -5.42 -12.18
C LEU A 168 5.22 -5.29 -13.52
N SER A 169 5.85 -5.68 -14.64
CA SER A 169 5.24 -5.67 -15.97
C SER A 169 3.98 -6.55 -16.00
N VAL A 170 4.06 -7.78 -15.48
CA VAL A 170 2.90 -8.68 -15.41
C VAL A 170 1.77 -8.06 -14.58
N ILE A 171 2.08 -7.44 -13.45
CA ILE A 171 1.07 -6.80 -12.60
C ILE A 171 0.46 -5.60 -13.32
N TYR A 172 1.30 -4.75 -13.93
CA TYR A 172 0.86 -3.54 -14.62
C TYR A 172 -0.06 -3.83 -15.82
N GLU A 173 0.25 -4.85 -16.60
CA GLU A 173 -0.57 -5.30 -17.74
C GLU A 173 -1.99 -5.73 -17.36
N ASN A 174 -2.22 -6.07 -16.09
CA ASN A 174 -3.53 -6.47 -15.57
C ASN A 174 -4.33 -5.28 -14.99
N LEU A 175 -3.76 -4.08 -14.94
CA LEU A 175 -4.48 -2.88 -14.51
C LEU A 175 -5.40 -2.36 -15.62
N ALA A 176 -6.57 -1.88 -15.24
CA ALA A 176 -7.44 -1.16 -16.15
C ALA A 176 -6.83 0.24 -16.48
N PRO A 177 -7.17 0.85 -17.65
CA PRO A 177 -6.55 2.10 -18.08
C PRO A 177 -6.66 3.30 -17.12
N HIS A 178 -7.65 3.28 -16.22
CA HIS A 178 -7.84 4.31 -15.20
C HIS A 178 -7.15 3.99 -13.87
N GLN A 179 -6.62 2.78 -13.72
CA GLN A 179 -5.94 2.34 -12.51
C GLN A 179 -4.45 2.68 -12.56
N ARG A 180 -3.86 2.83 -11.39
CA ARG A 180 -2.45 3.23 -11.21
C ARG A 180 -1.73 2.25 -10.31
N LEU A 181 -0.44 2.07 -10.58
CA LEU A 181 0.48 1.39 -9.71
C LEU A 181 1.38 2.43 -9.03
N LEU A 182 1.48 2.36 -7.71
CA LEU A 182 2.45 3.13 -6.92
C LEU A 182 3.48 2.15 -6.36
N LEU A 183 4.75 2.38 -6.69
CA LEU A 183 5.87 1.65 -6.10
C LEU A 183 6.45 2.48 -4.96
N GLU A 184 6.25 2.01 -3.72
CA GLU A 184 6.80 2.65 -2.52
C GLU A 184 8.19 2.12 -2.26
N TYR A 185 9.19 3.01 -2.23
CA TYR A 185 10.56 2.64 -1.90
C TYR A 185 10.76 2.51 -0.38
N LYS A 186 11.74 1.67 0.00
CA LYS A 186 12.15 1.46 1.37
C LYS A 186 13.67 1.43 1.46
N PHE A 187 14.27 2.43 2.14
CA PHE A 187 15.73 2.58 2.14
C PHE A 187 16.46 1.60 3.06
N PHE A 188 15.78 0.81 3.83
CA PHE A 188 16.45 -0.17 4.65
C PHE A 188 15.58 -1.23 5.25
N GLU A 189 15.74 -2.42 5.09
CA GLU A 189 15.06 -3.62 5.46
C GLU A 189 14.48 -4.37 4.27
N PRO A 190 14.35 -5.65 4.45
CA PRO A 190 14.77 -6.44 5.59
C PRO A 190 16.28 -6.55 5.66
N ALA A 191 16.95 -6.16 4.62
CA ALA A 191 18.36 -6.37 4.39
C ALA A 191 19.21 -5.33 5.09
N PHE A 192 20.22 -5.81 5.81
CA PHE A 192 21.28 -4.95 6.33
C PHE A 192 22.38 -4.69 5.29
N TYR A 193 22.29 -5.31 4.13
CA TYR A 193 23.26 -5.16 3.04
C TYR A 193 22.68 -4.48 1.82
N HIS A 194 21.54 -4.93 1.30
CA HIS A 194 20.92 -4.39 0.11
C HIS A 194 19.39 -4.50 0.20
N THR A 195 18.71 -3.42 -0.12
CA THR A 195 17.26 -3.35 -0.32
C THR A 195 16.98 -3.13 -1.80
N ASP A 196 16.07 -3.88 -2.40
CA ASP A 196 15.86 -3.86 -3.84
C ASP A 196 15.31 -2.54 -4.37
N VAL A 197 14.48 -1.84 -3.59
CA VAL A 197 13.97 -0.50 -3.92
C VAL A 197 14.32 0.47 -2.80
N PRO A 198 15.60 0.93 -2.69
CA PRO A 198 16.07 1.69 -1.55
C PRO A 198 15.70 3.18 -1.58
N ASP A 199 15.38 3.72 -2.76
CA ASP A 199 15.18 5.15 -2.96
C ASP A 199 14.22 5.45 -4.10
N TRP A 200 13.83 6.72 -4.20
CA TRP A 200 12.91 7.20 -5.25
C TRP A 200 13.50 7.07 -6.66
N GLY A 201 14.83 7.15 -6.82
CA GLY A 201 15.49 7.03 -8.11
C GLY A 201 15.37 5.60 -8.65
N THR A 202 15.61 4.60 -7.80
CA THR A 202 15.41 3.18 -8.12
C THR A 202 13.94 2.89 -8.43
N ALA A 203 13.01 3.41 -7.60
CA ALA A 203 11.59 3.26 -7.86
C ALA A 203 11.19 3.86 -9.21
N LEU A 204 11.69 5.08 -9.53
CA LEU A 204 11.42 5.75 -10.80
C LEU A 204 11.90 4.92 -12.00
N ALA A 205 13.08 4.30 -11.92
CA ALA A 205 13.62 3.48 -12.99
C ALA A 205 12.76 2.24 -13.33
N HIS A 206 11.92 1.79 -12.40
CA HIS A 206 11.00 0.67 -12.62
C HIS A 206 9.62 1.09 -13.15
N VAL A 207 9.25 2.38 -13.08
CA VAL A 207 7.92 2.87 -13.48
C VAL A 207 7.96 3.81 -14.68
N THR A 208 9.11 4.00 -15.27
CA THR A 208 9.34 4.77 -16.54
C THR A 208 9.73 3.86 -17.68
#